data_68f40becad05e902efbe25d0166cf8f3
#
_entry.id   68f40becad05e902efbe25d0166cf8f3
#
_cell.length_a   1.000
_cell.length_b   1.000
_cell.length_c   1.000
_cell.angle_alpha   90.00
_cell.angle_beta   90.00
_cell.angle_gamma   90.00
#
_symmetry.space_group_name_H-M   'P 1'
#
loop_
_entity.id
_entity.type
_entity.pdbx_description
1 polymer ?
#
loop_
_entity_poly.entity_id
_entity_poly.type
_entity_poly.pdbx_seq_one_letter_code
_entity_poly.pdbx_strand_id
1 'polypeptide(L)'
;YSTVVSWDDVCSKGRMVTEPNYLNTRNLLDVFTTALGRAVRDVWNKHRNLGLVYRVSGNQARLYLDIPDTGFFTVTLIPAIKLTNSTLNGLDSELLKGLGEKEDVFSTIYAIAQPNRYFQDESWQLSYKALENRIMNDEQFACGRVCLHALRLLLLSPKSPRCGVKTLTLSHLQLAVIQEYVKHPRANDWTPATFIKRLSGTMTSLASCLREGICVNQFSGLNVFSQFDMKSLRVLAKDVEHANTKCREKLLKRQ
;
A
#
# COMPACT_ATOMS: atom_id res chain seq x y z
N TYR A 1 -12.00 18.73 0.61
CA TYR A 1 -11.52 19.77 1.53
C TYR A 1 -10.51 19.12 2.46
N SER A 2 -9.20 19.37 2.27
CA SER A 2 -8.15 18.97 3.20
C SER A 2 -8.03 20.04 4.26
N THR A 3 -8.45 19.78 5.47
CA THR A 3 -8.08 20.58 6.63
C THR A 3 -6.62 20.29 6.94
N VAL A 4 -5.73 21.11 6.44
CA VAL A 4 -4.32 21.11 6.86
C VAL A 4 -4.30 21.70 8.28
N VAL A 5 -4.20 20.83 9.27
CA VAL A 5 -3.88 21.27 10.64
C VAL A 5 -2.42 21.69 10.61
N SER A 6 -2.13 22.95 10.93
CA SER A 6 -0.75 23.46 10.98
C SER A 6 0.04 22.64 12.02
N TRP A 7 1.26 22.24 11.65
CA TRP A 7 2.18 21.54 12.55
C TRP A 7 2.53 22.38 13.79
N ASP A 8 2.57 23.70 13.66
CA ASP A 8 2.84 24.61 14.77
C ASP A 8 1.74 24.55 15.84
N ASP A 9 0.47 24.37 15.45
CA ASP A 9 -0.63 24.16 16.37
C ASP A 9 -0.58 22.80 17.09
N VAL A 10 -0.06 21.79 16.42
CA VAL A 10 0.06 20.43 16.96
C VAL A 10 1.26 20.33 17.89
N CYS A 11 2.40 20.92 17.52
CA CYS A 11 3.62 20.91 18.33
C CYS A 11 3.56 21.83 19.55
N SER A 12 2.88 22.95 19.46
CA SER A 12 2.78 23.91 20.57
C SER A 12 1.83 23.48 21.70
N LYS A 13 0.83 22.65 21.39
CA LYS A 13 -0.20 22.21 22.34
C LYS A 13 0.04 20.84 22.97
N GLY A 14 0.95 20.05 22.45
CA GLY A 14 1.28 18.75 23.00
C GLY A 14 2.80 18.55 23.04
N ARG A 15 3.31 18.10 24.15
CA ARG A 15 4.71 17.66 24.28
C ARG A 15 4.99 16.47 23.33
N MET A 16 4.98 16.75 22.02
CA MET A 16 5.25 15.70 21.01
C MET A 16 6.73 15.34 20.93
N VAL A 17 7.57 16.20 21.46
CA VAL A 17 9.02 16.00 21.47
C VAL A 17 9.44 15.66 22.89
N THR A 18 10.01 14.48 23.08
CA THR A 18 10.70 14.06 24.31
C THR A 18 12.18 14.40 24.20
N GLU A 19 12.84 14.66 25.32
CA GLU A 19 14.29 14.81 25.29
C GLU A 19 14.96 13.45 25.01
N PRO A 20 15.97 13.39 24.09
CA PRO A 20 16.52 14.48 23.30
C PRO A 20 15.92 14.55 21.86
N ASN A 21 14.87 15.35 21.65
CA ASN A 21 14.29 15.65 20.32
C ASN A 21 13.68 14.45 19.54
N TYR A 22 13.20 13.42 20.22
CA TYR A 22 12.47 12.32 19.57
C TYR A 22 10.97 12.63 19.48
N LEU A 23 10.43 12.39 18.31
CA LEU A 23 9.00 12.52 18.08
C LEU A 23 8.24 11.35 18.72
N ASN A 24 7.36 11.65 19.67
CA ASN A 24 6.62 10.65 20.43
C ASN A 24 5.44 10.08 19.64
N THR A 25 5.49 8.80 19.28
CA THR A 25 4.45 8.11 18.51
C THR A 25 3.11 8.06 19.24
N ARG A 26 3.13 7.91 20.57
CA ARG A 26 1.93 7.84 21.41
C ARG A 26 1.20 9.17 21.42
N ASN A 27 1.95 10.27 21.64
CA ASN A 27 1.37 11.60 21.63
C ASN A 27 0.77 11.96 20.28
N LEU A 28 1.41 11.56 19.16
CA LEU A 28 0.84 11.73 17.82
C LEU A 28 -0.50 10.98 17.68
N LEU A 29 -0.57 9.74 18.15
CA LEU A 29 -1.79 8.93 18.07
C LEU A 29 -2.91 9.51 18.95
N ASP A 30 -2.59 10.02 20.13
CA ASP A 30 -3.55 10.67 21.04
C ASP A 30 -4.12 11.96 20.43
N VAL A 31 -3.27 12.80 19.84
CA VAL A 31 -3.71 14.01 19.12
C VAL A 31 -4.58 13.64 17.92
N PHE A 32 -4.15 12.67 17.13
CA PHE A 32 -4.91 12.18 15.99
C PHE A 32 -6.30 11.66 16.41
N THR A 33 -6.35 10.81 17.44
CA THR A 33 -7.59 10.21 17.94
C THR A 33 -8.54 11.27 18.47
N THR A 34 -8.00 12.27 19.21
CA THR A 34 -8.77 13.40 19.73
C THR A 34 -9.34 14.26 18.62
N ALA A 35 -8.53 14.60 17.61
CA ALA A 35 -8.95 15.40 16.47
C ALA A 35 -10.02 14.66 15.64
N LEU A 36 -9.83 13.35 15.41
CA LEU A 36 -10.79 12.51 14.71
C LEU A 36 -12.13 12.43 15.46
N GLY A 37 -12.09 12.25 16.78
CA GLY A 37 -13.32 12.19 17.59
C GLY A 37 -14.13 13.49 17.53
N ARG A 38 -13.46 14.65 17.48
CA ARG A 38 -14.10 15.95 17.26
C ARG A 38 -14.71 16.04 15.86
N ALA A 39 -13.94 15.72 14.82
CA ALA A 39 -14.38 15.79 13.44
C ALA A 39 -15.59 14.86 13.17
N VAL A 40 -15.58 13.65 13.70
CA VAL A 40 -16.70 12.71 13.60
C VAL A 40 -17.95 13.27 14.27
N ARG A 41 -17.81 13.88 15.45
CA ARG A 41 -18.92 14.52 16.17
C ARG A 41 -19.50 15.69 15.37
N ASP A 42 -18.67 16.51 14.77
CA ASP A 42 -19.09 17.65 13.96
C ASP A 42 -19.84 17.19 12.70
N VAL A 43 -19.36 16.14 12.03
CA VAL A 43 -20.05 15.53 10.89
C VAL A 43 -21.39 14.93 11.31
N TRP A 44 -21.42 14.19 12.42
CA TRP A 44 -22.65 13.64 12.97
C TRP A 44 -23.71 14.71 13.27
N ASN A 45 -23.30 15.82 13.87
CA ASN A 45 -24.21 16.92 14.18
C ASN A 45 -24.81 17.58 12.92
N LYS A 46 -24.02 17.66 11.85
CA LYS A 46 -24.44 18.27 10.57
C LYS A 46 -25.24 17.29 9.69
N HIS A 47 -24.96 16.00 9.77
CA HIS A 47 -25.49 14.98 8.86
C HIS A 47 -26.03 13.79 9.65
N ARG A 48 -27.12 14.00 10.40
CA ARG A 48 -27.71 12.98 11.30
C ARG A 48 -28.25 11.75 10.59
N ASN A 49 -28.48 11.83 9.28
CA ASN A 49 -28.91 10.72 8.44
C ASN A 49 -27.77 9.81 7.97
N LEU A 50 -26.51 10.17 8.24
CA LEU A 50 -25.37 9.30 7.95
C LEU A 50 -25.15 8.32 9.09
N GLY A 51 -25.15 7.04 8.78
CA GLY A 51 -24.68 6.01 9.71
C GLY A 51 -23.16 6.05 9.80
N LEU A 52 -22.62 6.93 10.67
CA LEU A 52 -21.18 7.08 10.85
C LEU A 52 -20.73 6.52 12.20
N VAL A 53 -19.87 5.49 12.14
CA VAL A 53 -19.23 4.89 13.32
C VAL A 53 -17.71 4.87 13.09
N TYR A 54 -16.91 5.08 14.13
CA TYR A 54 -15.48 4.91 14.02
C TYR A 54 -14.93 4.00 15.13
N ARG A 55 -13.84 3.32 14.81
CA ARG A 55 -13.08 2.50 15.76
C ARG A 55 -11.60 2.79 15.60
N VAL A 56 -10.92 2.97 16.72
CA VAL A 56 -9.45 3.11 16.75
C VAL A 56 -8.85 1.78 17.18
N SER A 57 -7.83 1.32 16.46
CA SER A 57 -7.10 0.10 16.77
C SER A 57 -5.63 0.26 16.37
N GLY A 58 -4.75 0.24 17.38
CA GLY A 58 -3.32 0.48 17.16
C GLY A 58 -3.06 1.87 16.59
N ASN A 59 -2.40 1.93 15.43
CA ASN A 59 -2.04 3.16 14.73
C ASN A 59 -3.04 3.61 13.67
N GLN A 60 -4.23 3.01 13.62
CA GLN A 60 -5.22 3.32 12.61
C GLN A 60 -6.61 3.55 13.20
N ALA A 61 -7.39 4.36 12.52
CA ALA A 61 -8.81 4.50 12.76
C ALA A 61 -9.60 4.03 11.54
N ARG A 62 -10.67 3.30 11.77
CA ARG A 62 -11.61 2.89 10.71
C ARG A 62 -12.91 3.63 10.87
N LEU A 63 -13.30 4.32 9.82
CA LEU A 63 -14.62 4.95 9.69
C LEU A 63 -15.52 3.99 8.91
N TYR A 64 -16.67 3.73 9.45
CA TYR A 64 -17.73 2.96 8.81
C TYR A 64 -18.84 3.94 8.48
N LEU A 65 -19.12 4.09 7.19
CA LEU A 65 -20.14 4.99 6.68
C LEU A 65 -21.24 4.17 6.02
N ASP A 66 -22.45 4.37 6.48
CA ASP A 66 -23.65 3.89 5.80
C ASP A 66 -24.34 5.10 5.15
N ILE A 67 -24.25 5.16 3.82
CA ILE A 67 -24.80 6.27 3.04
C ILE A 67 -26.10 5.77 2.41
N PRO A 68 -27.26 6.37 2.74
CA PRO A 68 -28.54 6.00 2.13
C PRO A 68 -28.43 5.93 0.61
N ASP A 69 -29.00 4.91 0.01
CA ASP A 69 -29.05 4.65 -1.44
C ASP A 69 -27.70 4.38 -2.12
N THR A 70 -26.57 4.56 -1.42
CA THR A 70 -25.22 4.37 -2.00
C THR A 70 -24.54 3.13 -1.45
N GLY A 71 -24.79 2.77 -0.19
CA GLY A 71 -24.28 1.58 0.45
C GLY A 71 -23.25 1.84 1.55
N PHE A 72 -22.57 0.79 1.95
CA PHE A 72 -21.67 0.77 3.09
C PHE A 72 -20.21 0.95 2.66
N PHE A 73 -19.52 1.91 3.29
CA PHE A 73 -18.12 2.22 3.02
C PHE A 73 -17.27 2.07 4.28
N THR A 74 -16.05 1.60 4.10
CA THR A 74 -15.04 1.60 5.16
C THR A 74 -13.84 2.44 4.73
N VAL A 75 -13.50 3.45 5.53
CA VAL A 75 -12.32 4.30 5.32
C VAL A 75 -11.33 4.04 6.45
N THR A 76 -10.10 3.69 6.11
CA THR A 76 -9.03 3.53 7.08
C THR A 76 -8.15 4.78 7.06
N LEU A 77 -7.99 5.42 8.21
CA LEU A 77 -7.15 6.58 8.42
C LEU A 77 -5.93 6.17 9.22
N ILE A 78 -4.75 6.56 8.76
CA ILE A 78 -3.46 6.27 9.41
C ILE A 78 -2.72 7.60 9.52
N PRO A 79 -2.39 8.07 10.73
CA PRO A 79 -1.58 9.27 10.90
C PRO A 79 -0.16 9.00 10.41
N ALA A 80 0.37 9.90 9.61
CA ALA A 80 1.68 9.76 9.02
C ALA A 80 2.37 11.13 8.94
N ILE A 81 3.69 11.13 9.07
CA ILE A 81 4.53 12.31 8.94
C ILE A 81 5.20 12.24 7.59
N LYS A 82 5.07 13.30 6.81
CA LYS A 82 5.78 13.45 5.55
C LYS A 82 7.27 13.66 5.85
N LEU A 83 8.14 12.87 5.24
CA LEU A 83 9.58 13.02 5.37
C LEU A 83 10.11 14.00 4.32
N THR A 84 11.16 14.74 4.70
CA THR A 84 11.90 15.63 3.81
C THR A 84 13.27 15.05 3.49
N ASN A 85 13.92 15.56 2.45
CA ASN A 85 15.14 15.01 1.84
C ASN A 85 16.31 14.68 2.77
N SER A 86 16.38 15.29 3.94
CA SER A 86 17.56 15.17 4.82
C SER A 86 17.67 13.84 5.58
N THR A 87 16.61 13.02 5.57
CA THR A 87 16.48 11.85 6.47
C THR A 87 16.69 10.49 5.79
N LEU A 88 16.82 10.42 4.47
CA LEU A 88 16.78 9.15 3.74
C LEU A 88 18.07 8.86 2.97
N ASN A 89 19.20 8.90 3.68
CA ASN A 89 20.47 8.37 3.17
C ASN A 89 20.37 6.84 3.13
N GLY A 90 20.13 6.24 1.96
CA GLY A 90 20.16 4.78 1.80
C GLY A 90 19.10 4.17 0.90
N LEU A 91 18.17 4.95 0.33
CA LEU A 91 17.32 4.46 -0.74
C LEU A 91 18.12 4.24 -2.02
N ASP A 92 17.96 3.07 -2.63
CA ASP A 92 18.63 2.70 -3.86
C ASP A 92 18.37 3.75 -4.95
N SER A 93 19.40 4.52 -5.26
CA SER A 93 19.32 5.63 -6.22
C SER A 93 19.02 5.16 -7.64
N GLU A 94 19.29 3.91 -7.98
CA GLU A 94 18.99 3.36 -9.30
C GLU A 94 17.50 3.18 -9.54
N LEU A 95 16.78 2.73 -8.53
CA LEU A 95 15.33 2.55 -8.57
C LEU A 95 14.59 3.89 -8.75
N LEU A 96 15.18 4.95 -8.26
CA LEU A 96 14.61 6.30 -8.26
C LEU A 96 14.99 7.12 -9.50
N LYS A 97 16.04 6.74 -10.23
CA LYS A 97 16.53 7.47 -11.41
C LYS A 97 15.50 7.63 -12.55
N GLY A 98 14.52 6.72 -12.62
CA GLY A 98 13.44 6.76 -13.62
C GLY A 98 12.18 7.53 -13.17
N LEU A 99 12.10 7.97 -11.91
CA LEU A 99 10.87 8.52 -11.31
C LEU A 99 10.82 10.05 -11.21
N GLY A 100 11.77 10.76 -11.84
CA GLY A 100 11.88 12.22 -11.81
C GLY A 100 12.92 12.75 -10.83
N GLU A 101 12.89 14.06 -10.55
CA GLU A 101 13.85 14.68 -9.66
C GLU A 101 13.78 14.09 -8.25
N LYS A 102 14.95 13.84 -7.63
CA LYS A 102 15.06 13.19 -6.32
C LYS A 102 14.19 13.85 -5.22
N GLU A 103 14.08 15.16 -5.24
CA GLU A 103 13.31 15.92 -4.26
C GLU A 103 11.82 15.57 -4.27
N ASP A 104 11.25 15.39 -5.45
CA ASP A 104 9.86 15.02 -5.64
C ASP A 104 9.54 13.60 -5.17
N VAL A 105 10.47 12.67 -5.32
CA VAL A 105 10.30 11.27 -4.90
C VAL A 105 10.29 11.17 -3.39
N PHE A 106 11.23 11.81 -2.70
CA PHE A 106 11.28 11.83 -1.23
C PHE A 106 10.05 12.47 -0.59
N SER A 107 9.45 13.44 -1.26
CA SER A 107 8.22 14.08 -0.78
C SER A 107 7.02 13.13 -0.70
N THR A 108 7.14 11.90 -1.19
CA THR A 108 6.09 10.85 -1.17
C THR A 108 6.33 9.75 -0.14
N ILE A 109 7.38 9.86 0.67
CA ILE A 109 7.67 8.89 1.74
C ILE A 109 7.16 9.43 3.07
N TYR A 110 6.52 8.57 3.83
CA TYR A 110 5.91 8.93 5.11
C TYR A 110 6.42 8.01 6.21
N ALA A 111 6.57 8.56 7.42
CA ALA A 111 6.76 7.79 8.64
C ALA A 111 5.40 7.55 9.30
N ILE A 112 5.08 6.29 9.58
CA ILE A 112 3.86 5.87 10.27
C ILE A 112 4.24 5.41 11.67
N ALA A 113 3.57 5.96 12.68
CA ALA A 113 3.76 5.57 14.07
C ALA A 113 3.37 4.11 14.27
N GLN A 114 4.26 3.31 14.89
CA GLN A 114 3.99 1.93 15.28
C GLN A 114 3.92 1.84 16.80
N PRO A 115 2.73 1.71 17.40
CA PRO A 115 2.63 1.49 18.84
C PRO A 115 3.19 0.11 19.17
N ASN A 116 4.34 0.07 19.79
CA ASN A 116 4.88 -1.18 20.31
C ASN A 116 4.20 -1.52 21.65
N ARG A 117 3.57 -2.68 21.72
CA ARG A 117 2.87 -3.14 22.93
C ARG A 117 3.81 -3.57 24.05
N TYR A 118 5.06 -3.88 23.73
CA TYR A 118 5.99 -4.56 24.66
C TYR A 118 7.16 -3.70 25.11
N PHE A 119 7.48 -2.62 24.40
CA PHE A 119 8.61 -1.75 24.73
C PHE A 119 8.18 -0.30 24.76
N GLN A 120 8.82 0.47 25.62
CA GLN A 120 8.63 1.93 25.71
C GLN A 120 9.20 2.66 24.48
N ASP A 121 9.87 1.92 23.60
CA ASP A 121 10.53 2.47 22.43
C ASP A 121 9.53 2.83 21.35
N GLU A 122 9.57 4.08 20.99
CA GLU A 122 8.80 4.65 19.91
C GLU A 122 9.38 4.16 18.58
N SER A 123 8.60 3.38 17.86
CA SER A 123 9.01 2.87 16.57
C SER A 123 8.23 3.53 15.43
N TRP A 124 8.94 3.78 14.34
CA TRP A 124 8.40 4.35 13.12
C TRP A 124 8.62 3.39 11.97
N GLN A 125 7.59 3.21 11.18
CA GLN A 125 7.68 2.44 9.94
C GLN A 125 7.62 3.37 8.74
N LEU A 126 8.55 3.23 7.80
CA LEU A 126 8.50 3.96 6.55
C LEU A 126 7.39 3.39 5.65
N SER A 127 6.56 4.28 5.14
CA SER A 127 5.52 3.97 4.18
C SER A 127 5.89 4.51 2.80
N TYR A 128 5.99 3.60 1.86
CA TYR A 128 6.27 3.90 0.45
C TYR A 128 5.00 3.87 -0.40
N LYS A 129 3.82 3.83 0.23
CA LYS A 129 2.55 3.65 -0.49
C LYS A 129 2.26 4.78 -1.48
N ALA A 130 2.59 6.00 -1.12
CA ALA A 130 2.43 7.14 -2.03
C ALA A 130 3.39 7.06 -3.22
N LEU A 131 4.63 6.59 -3.00
CA LEU A 131 5.60 6.33 -4.06
C LEU A 131 5.12 5.20 -5.00
N GLU A 132 4.67 4.09 -4.44
CA GLU A 132 4.08 2.99 -5.21
C GLU A 132 2.90 3.48 -6.07
N ASN A 133 2.01 4.30 -5.50
CA ASN A 133 0.87 4.86 -6.21
C ASN A 133 1.33 5.84 -7.31
N ARG A 134 2.37 6.64 -7.06
CA ARG A 134 2.93 7.55 -8.07
C ARG A 134 3.46 6.76 -9.27
N ILE A 135 4.25 5.69 -9.04
CA ILE A 135 4.72 4.79 -10.09
C ILE A 135 3.54 4.23 -10.88
N MET A 136 2.54 3.69 -10.18
CA MET A 136 1.37 3.09 -10.82
C MET A 136 0.53 4.09 -11.62
N ASN A 137 0.59 5.38 -11.29
CA ASN A 137 -0.16 6.44 -11.97
C ASN A 137 0.65 7.12 -13.09
N ASP A 138 1.91 6.80 -13.26
CA ASP A 138 2.72 7.28 -14.37
C ASP A 138 2.10 6.85 -15.72
N GLU A 139 2.00 7.79 -16.65
CA GLU A 139 1.42 7.53 -17.98
C GLU A 139 2.26 6.52 -18.77
N GLN A 140 3.59 6.55 -18.62
CA GLN A 140 4.49 5.57 -19.22
C GLN A 140 4.23 4.16 -18.71
N PHE A 141 3.60 4.03 -17.54
CA PHE A 141 3.27 2.78 -16.90
C PHE A 141 1.77 2.40 -17.03
N ALA A 142 1.05 2.96 -17.98
CA ALA A 142 -0.38 2.69 -18.16
C ALA A 142 -0.70 1.19 -18.32
N CYS A 143 0.14 0.45 -19.04
CA CYS A 143 0.02 -1.01 -19.18
C CYS A 143 0.16 -1.74 -17.84
N GLY A 144 0.96 -1.23 -16.91
CA GLY A 144 1.10 -1.77 -15.55
C GLY A 144 -0.21 -1.72 -14.75
N ARG A 145 -0.98 -0.62 -14.88
CA ARG A 145 -2.32 -0.52 -14.28
C ARG A 145 -3.26 -1.59 -14.84
N VAL A 146 -3.21 -1.82 -16.15
CA VAL A 146 -4.01 -2.87 -16.80
C VAL A 146 -3.58 -4.27 -16.30
N CYS A 147 -2.27 -4.51 -16.14
CA CYS A 147 -1.74 -5.75 -15.55
C CYS A 147 -2.26 -5.93 -14.11
N LEU A 148 -2.22 -4.90 -13.28
CA LEU A 148 -2.73 -4.96 -11.91
C LEU A 148 -4.23 -5.27 -11.88
N HIS A 149 -5.01 -4.64 -12.75
CA HIS A 149 -6.44 -4.91 -12.85
C HIS A 149 -6.72 -6.36 -13.27
N ALA A 150 -5.99 -6.87 -14.27
CA ALA A 150 -6.09 -8.25 -14.71
C ALA A 150 -5.73 -9.24 -13.59
N LEU A 151 -4.64 -9.01 -12.86
CA LEU A 151 -4.24 -9.82 -11.70
C LEU A 151 -5.32 -9.82 -10.62
N ARG A 152 -5.90 -8.66 -10.32
CA ARG A 152 -7.02 -8.55 -9.37
C ARG A 152 -8.20 -9.43 -9.78
N LEU A 153 -8.60 -9.37 -11.04
CA LEU A 153 -9.70 -10.19 -11.56
C LEU A 153 -9.39 -11.68 -11.53
N LEU A 154 -8.15 -12.05 -11.86
CA LEU A 154 -7.74 -13.45 -11.92
C LEU A 154 -7.54 -14.09 -10.54
N LEU A 155 -7.00 -13.35 -9.59
CA LEU A 155 -6.52 -13.89 -8.31
C LEU A 155 -7.37 -13.50 -7.10
N LEU A 156 -8.05 -12.34 -7.12
CA LEU A 156 -8.83 -11.84 -5.99
C LEU A 156 -10.34 -11.87 -6.23
N SER A 157 -10.81 -12.34 -7.39
CA SER A 157 -12.24 -12.42 -7.67
C SER A 157 -12.93 -13.45 -6.77
N PRO A 158 -14.11 -13.13 -6.18
CA PRO A 158 -14.90 -14.09 -5.41
C PRO A 158 -15.33 -15.34 -6.22
N LYS A 159 -15.34 -15.21 -7.55
CA LYS A 159 -15.65 -16.30 -8.49
C LYS A 159 -14.45 -17.20 -8.82
N SER A 160 -13.25 -16.86 -8.31
CA SER A 160 -12.12 -17.76 -8.44
C SER A 160 -12.37 -18.99 -7.56
N PRO A 161 -12.49 -20.19 -8.13
CA PRO A 161 -12.97 -21.39 -7.42
C PRO A 161 -12.03 -21.85 -6.28
N ARG A 162 -10.91 -21.18 -6.08
CA ARG A 162 -9.87 -21.53 -5.10
C ARG A 162 -9.52 -20.40 -4.13
N CYS A 163 -10.26 -19.30 -4.15
CA CYS A 163 -9.99 -18.14 -3.32
C CYS A 163 -10.42 -18.33 -1.84
N GLY A 164 -10.14 -19.49 -1.25
CA GLY A 164 -10.27 -19.74 0.18
C GLY A 164 -9.15 -19.14 1.02
N VAL A 165 -8.10 -18.62 0.37
CA VAL A 165 -6.92 -18.09 1.05
C VAL A 165 -6.99 -16.57 1.02
N LYS A 166 -7.48 -15.99 2.11
CA LYS A 166 -7.53 -14.52 2.35
C LYS A 166 -6.13 -13.86 2.47
N THR A 167 -5.13 -14.44 1.85
CA THR A 167 -3.72 -14.13 2.09
C THR A 167 -3.21 -13.04 1.15
N LEU A 168 -3.53 -13.12 -0.16
CA LEU A 168 -3.12 -12.08 -1.10
C LEU A 168 -4.01 -10.85 -1.00
N THR A 169 -3.39 -9.70 -1.00
CA THR A 169 -4.07 -8.40 -1.05
C THR A 169 -3.71 -7.66 -2.33
N LEU A 170 -4.45 -6.61 -2.64
CA LEU A 170 -4.14 -5.73 -3.77
C LEU A 170 -2.72 -5.15 -3.67
N SER A 171 -2.23 -4.87 -2.45
CA SER A 171 -0.88 -4.36 -2.23
C SER A 171 0.19 -5.37 -2.62
N HIS A 172 -0.01 -6.67 -2.38
CA HIS A 172 0.92 -7.72 -2.83
C HIS A 172 0.96 -7.80 -4.37
N LEU A 173 -0.19 -7.68 -5.04
CA LEU A 173 -0.25 -7.67 -6.50
C LEU A 173 0.40 -6.41 -7.08
N GLN A 174 0.17 -5.26 -6.46
CA GLN A 174 0.80 -4.00 -6.85
C GLN A 174 2.33 -4.09 -6.75
N LEU A 175 2.83 -4.65 -5.65
CA LEU A 175 4.27 -4.86 -5.48
C LEU A 175 4.84 -5.79 -6.56
N ALA A 176 4.15 -6.88 -6.90
CA ALA A 176 4.60 -7.79 -7.97
C ALA A 176 4.69 -7.09 -9.34
N VAL A 177 3.73 -6.20 -9.65
CA VAL A 177 3.76 -5.39 -10.88
C VAL A 177 4.92 -4.39 -10.86
N ILE A 178 5.18 -3.74 -9.71
CA ILE A 178 6.32 -2.83 -9.55
C ILE A 178 7.65 -3.59 -9.69
N GLN A 179 7.77 -4.80 -9.14
CA GLN A 179 8.95 -5.64 -9.31
C GLN A 179 9.20 -6.01 -10.79
N GLU A 180 8.16 -6.27 -11.55
CA GLU A 180 8.29 -6.50 -12.99
C GLU A 180 8.69 -5.21 -13.73
N TYR A 181 8.19 -4.03 -13.29
CA TYR A 181 8.60 -2.74 -13.81
C TYR A 181 10.09 -2.48 -13.61
N VAL A 182 10.62 -2.77 -12.43
CA VAL A 182 12.06 -2.61 -12.14
C VAL A 182 12.94 -3.48 -13.03
N LYS A 183 12.48 -4.69 -13.37
CA LYS A 183 13.18 -5.55 -14.33
C LYS A 183 13.12 -5.03 -15.76
N HIS A 184 12.13 -4.23 -16.07
CA HIS A 184 11.82 -3.71 -17.41
C HIS A 184 11.43 -2.24 -17.35
N PRO A 185 12.38 -1.33 -17.07
CA PRO A 185 12.07 0.06 -16.73
C PRO A 185 11.80 0.96 -17.95
N ARG A 186 11.92 0.44 -19.16
CA ARG A 186 11.74 1.26 -20.38
C ARG A 186 10.27 1.42 -20.72
N ALA A 187 9.84 2.61 -21.13
CA ALA A 187 8.45 2.87 -21.55
C ALA A 187 7.96 1.89 -22.61
N ASN A 188 8.82 1.53 -23.58
CA ASN A 188 8.50 0.56 -24.63
C ASN A 188 8.22 -0.86 -24.12
N ASP A 189 8.65 -1.18 -22.91
CA ASP A 189 8.35 -2.47 -22.27
C ASP A 189 6.92 -2.57 -21.75
N TRP A 190 6.20 -1.44 -21.67
CA TRP A 190 4.86 -1.34 -21.08
C TRP A 190 3.80 -0.83 -22.06
N THR A 191 3.93 -1.19 -23.33
CA THR A 191 2.95 -0.90 -24.38
C THR A 191 1.83 -1.96 -24.40
N PRO A 192 0.68 -1.67 -25.01
CA PRO A 192 -0.38 -2.67 -25.21
C PRO A 192 0.10 -3.95 -25.88
N ALA A 193 1.04 -3.87 -26.82
CA ALA A 193 1.62 -5.05 -27.51
C ALA A 193 2.41 -5.97 -26.57
N THR A 194 2.98 -5.43 -25.50
CA THR A 194 3.76 -6.20 -24.51
C THR A 194 2.93 -6.68 -23.32
N PHE A 195 1.65 -6.31 -23.25
CA PHE A 195 0.78 -6.59 -22.09
C PHE A 195 0.83 -8.05 -21.62
N ILE A 196 0.65 -8.99 -22.56
CA ILE A 196 0.64 -10.43 -22.23
C ILE A 196 1.99 -10.88 -21.66
N LYS A 197 3.08 -10.41 -22.26
CA LYS A 197 4.43 -10.70 -21.81
C LYS A 197 4.65 -10.18 -20.38
N ARG A 198 4.24 -8.95 -20.10
CA ARG A 198 4.38 -8.34 -18.77
C ARG A 198 3.48 -9.01 -17.73
N LEU A 199 2.22 -9.27 -18.07
CA LEU A 199 1.29 -9.99 -17.19
C LEU A 199 1.83 -11.38 -16.83
N SER A 200 2.28 -12.15 -17.83
CA SER A 200 2.86 -13.48 -17.61
C SER A 200 4.15 -13.42 -16.79
N GLY A 201 5.03 -12.44 -17.06
CA GLY A 201 6.25 -12.20 -16.31
C GLY A 201 5.95 -11.90 -14.82
N THR A 202 5.00 -11.01 -14.57
CA THR A 202 4.55 -10.69 -13.22
C THR A 202 4.01 -11.91 -12.49
N MET A 203 3.15 -12.71 -13.14
CA MET A 203 2.61 -13.94 -12.54
C MET A 203 3.70 -14.98 -12.25
N THR A 204 4.67 -15.14 -13.15
CA THR A 204 5.81 -16.03 -12.95
C THR A 204 6.67 -15.60 -11.77
N SER A 205 7.00 -14.31 -11.68
CA SER A 205 7.76 -13.74 -10.56
C SER A 205 7.01 -13.89 -9.23
N LEU A 206 5.71 -13.58 -9.22
CA LEU A 206 4.86 -13.75 -8.04
C LEU A 206 4.81 -15.21 -7.57
N ALA A 207 4.63 -16.15 -8.50
CA ALA A 207 4.61 -17.57 -8.17
C ALA A 207 5.94 -18.05 -7.58
N SER A 208 7.09 -17.56 -8.07
CA SER A 208 8.40 -17.85 -7.50
C SER A 208 8.52 -17.29 -6.07
N CYS A 209 8.18 -16.04 -5.87
CA CYS A 209 8.17 -15.41 -4.54
C CYS A 209 7.29 -16.19 -3.54
N LEU A 210 6.11 -16.60 -3.96
CA LEU A 210 5.19 -17.39 -3.13
C LEU A 210 5.75 -18.79 -2.81
N ARG A 211 6.42 -19.44 -3.75
CA ARG A 211 7.02 -20.76 -3.56
C ARG A 211 8.19 -20.71 -2.58
N GLU A 212 8.99 -19.67 -2.67
CA GLU A 212 10.17 -19.44 -1.83
C GLU A 212 9.81 -18.83 -0.46
N GLY A 213 8.62 -18.22 -0.34
CA GLY A 213 8.20 -17.47 0.84
C GLY A 213 8.95 -16.14 1.01
N ILE A 214 9.58 -15.67 -0.07
CA ILE A 214 10.40 -14.47 -0.08
C ILE A 214 9.89 -13.53 -1.17
N CYS A 215 9.38 -12.38 -0.77
CA CYS A 215 9.02 -11.28 -1.65
C CYS A 215 9.49 -9.98 -1.00
N VAL A 216 10.63 -9.50 -1.42
CA VAL A 216 11.25 -8.30 -0.85
C VAL A 216 10.61 -7.07 -1.47
N ASN A 217 10.09 -6.18 -0.62
CA ASN A 217 9.70 -4.85 -1.06
C ASN A 217 10.95 -4.04 -1.35
N GLN A 218 11.12 -3.61 -2.58
CA GLN A 218 12.32 -2.95 -3.08
C GLN A 218 12.62 -1.61 -2.43
N PHE A 219 11.60 -0.98 -1.84
CA PHE A 219 11.76 0.30 -1.16
C PHE A 219 12.14 0.13 0.31
N SER A 220 11.54 -0.85 1.00
CA SER A 220 11.75 -1.07 2.44
C SER A 220 12.78 -2.16 2.75
N GLY A 221 13.15 -2.99 1.78
CA GLY A 221 13.99 -4.17 2.00
C GLY A 221 13.30 -5.29 2.80
N LEU A 222 12.03 -5.12 3.19
CA LEU A 222 11.32 -6.08 4.01
C LEU A 222 10.67 -7.18 3.18
N ASN A 223 10.71 -8.42 3.67
CA ASN A 223 9.97 -9.53 3.08
C ASN A 223 8.50 -9.42 3.47
N VAL A 224 7.62 -9.16 2.49
CA VAL A 224 6.17 -9.00 2.71
C VAL A 224 5.47 -10.32 3.04
N PHE A 225 6.11 -11.46 2.81
CA PHE A 225 5.59 -12.79 3.13
C PHE A 225 6.11 -13.38 4.43
N SER A 226 6.92 -12.64 5.20
CA SER A 226 7.55 -13.13 6.44
C SER A 226 6.57 -13.64 7.50
N GLN A 227 5.32 -13.19 7.48
CA GLN A 227 4.29 -13.56 8.45
C GLN A 227 3.35 -14.68 7.96
N PHE A 228 3.57 -15.20 6.75
CA PHE A 228 2.70 -16.22 6.17
C PHE A 228 3.29 -17.62 6.32
N ASP A 229 2.41 -18.59 6.51
CA ASP A 229 2.87 -19.98 6.55
C ASP A 229 3.23 -20.48 5.14
N MET A 230 4.32 -21.23 5.06
CA MET A 230 4.87 -21.74 3.80
C MET A 230 3.94 -22.68 3.05
N LYS A 231 3.07 -23.42 3.76
CA LYS A 231 2.13 -24.36 3.14
C LYS A 231 1.07 -23.59 2.35
N SER A 232 0.51 -22.54 2.96
CA SER A 232 -0.45 -21.65 2.29
C SER A 232 0.17 -20.91 1.11
N LEU A 233 1.41 -20.41 1.25
CA LEU A 233 2.11 -19.74 0.15
C LEU A 233 2.35 -20.67 -1.05
N ARG A 234 2.74 -21.93 -0.82
CA ARG A 234 2.94 -22.91 -1.89
C ARG A 234 1.65 -23.31 -2.61
N VAL A 235 0.52 -23.32 -1.90
CA VAL A 235 -0.80 -23.54 -2.54
C VAL A 235 -1.11 -22.37 -3.46
N LEU A 236 -0.94 -21.13 -2.96
CA LEU A 236 -1.12 -19.93 -3.77
C LEU A 236 -0.20 -19.87 -4.99
N ALA A 237 1.06 -20.29 -4.85
CA ALA A 237 1.98 -20.37 -5.99
C ALA A 237 1.42 -21.24 -7.12
N LYS A 238 0.90 -22.44 -6.79
CA LYS A 238 0.27 -23.32 -7.77
C LYS A 238 -0.97 -22.70 -8.42
N ASP A 239 -1.77 -21.96 -7.66
CA ASP A 239 -2.96 -21.30 -8.19
C ASP A 239 -2.58 -20.18 -9.17
N VAL A 240 -1.53 -19.40 -8.86
CA VAL A 240 -0.99 -18.36 -9.74
C VAL A 240 -0.40 -18.98 -11.02
N GLU A 241 0.37 -20.05 -10.92
CA GLU A 241 0.92 -20.79 -12.06
C GLU A 241 -0.18 -21.31 -12.98
N HIS A 242 -1.21 -21.93 -12.40
CA HIS A 242 -2.36 -22.42 -13.16
C HIS A 242 -3.11 -21.29 -13.88
N ALA A 243 -3.33 -20.16 -13.19
CA ALA A 243 -3.95 -19.00 -13.80
C ALA A 243 -3.10 -18.44 -14.97
N ASN A 244 -1.77 -18.41 -14.80
CA ASN A 244 -0.84 -17.98 -15.84
C ASN A 244 -0.91 -18.88 -17.09
N THR A 245 -0.86 -20.20 -16.89
CA THR A 245 -0.97 -21.19 -17.98
C THR A 245 -2.28 -21.03 -18.75
N LYS A 246 -3.41 -20.97 -18.04
CA LYS A 246 -4.72 -20.76 -18.66
C LYS A 246 -4.83 -19.44 -19.44
N CYS A 247 -4.24 -18.37 -18.88
CA CYS A 247 -4.23 -17.07 -19.54
C CYS A 247 -3.46 -17.15 -20.87
N ARG A 248 -2.28 -17.77 -20.86
CA ARG A 248 -1.45 -17.95 -22.07
C ARG A 248 -2.15 -18.81 -23.13
N GLU A 249 -2.73 -19.94 -22.75
CA GLU A 249 -3.45 -20.83 -23.68
C GLU A 249 -4.64 -20.15 -24.37
N LYS A 250 -5.43 -19.37 -23.62
CA LYS A 250 -6.58 -18.65 -24.18
C LYS A 250 -6.17 -17.55 -25.15
N LEU A 251 -5.02 -16.94 -24.93
CA LEU A 251 -4.53 -15.85 -25.79
C LEU A 251 -3.88 -16.38 -27.07
N LEU A 252 -3.16 -17.52 -26.99
CA LEU A 252 -2.62 -18.20 -28.19
C LEU A 252 -3.72 -18.73 -29.12
N LYS A 253 -4.90 -19.07 -28.60
CA LYS A 253 -6.05 -19.52 -29.43
C LYS A 253 -6.79 -18.39 -30.14
N ARG A 254 -6.46 -17.13 -29.85
CA ARG A 254 -7.12 -15.95 -30.44
C ARG A 254 -6.24 -15.22 -31.46
N GLN A 255 -5.01 -15.65 -31.64
CA GLN A 255 -4.11 -15.25 -32.72
C GLN A 255 -4.25 -16.24 -33.90
#